data_e3d84239e408975c385e6c756b5d77e4
#
_entry.id   e3d84239e408975c385e6c756b5d77e4
#
_cell.length_a   1.000
_cell.length_b   1.000
_cell.length_c   1.000
_cell.angle_alpha   90.00
_cell.angle_beta   90.00
_cell.angle_gamma   90.00
#
_symmetry.space_group_name_H-M   'P 1'
#
loop_
_entity.id
_entity.type
_entity.pdbx_description
1 polymer ?
#
loop_
_entity_poly.entity_id
_entity_poly.type
_entity_poly.pdbx_seq_one_letter_code
_entity_poly.pdbx_strand_id
1 'polypeptide(L)'
;MCDRTVLCVSGPDAKSFLQNLVTNDVTKLDSNMIYSALLTPQGKLVTDFFLIEMGKDILIDVQSLVSDTLVKLLNLYKLRAEISIEKTDLKVSTGLNNKPHKSFDDPRHPKMGWRYYSHEDCSEKNIDWEKIRIENLIPEFGKELSSDSYILEYGFEALNGVDFKKGCYVGQEVTARMKHKTTLRKGLAIVNTKGNVPFDTPIHANNK
;
A
#
# COMPACT_ATOMS: atom_id res chain seq x y z
N MET A 1 9.77 0.71 -11.35
CA MET A 1 8.78 0.95 -10.26
C MET A 1 7.80 1.97 -10.79
N CYS A 2 6.50 1.90 -10.42
CA CYS A 2 5.52 2.89 -10.86
C CYS A 2 5.83 4.28 -10.29
N ASP A 3 5.35 5.31 -10.98
CA ASP A 3 5.48 6.70 -10.53
C ASP A 3 4.76 6.93 -9.20
N ARG A 4 5.41 7.67 -8.28
CA ARG A 4 4.93 7.86 -6.90
C ARG A 4 4.72 9.34 -6.59
N THR A 5 3.66 9.62 -5.85
CA THR A 5 3.36 10.94 -5.27
C THR A 5 3.41 10.84 -3.76
N VAL A 6 4.04 11.81 -3.11
CA VAL A 6 4.07 11.91 -1.65
C VAL A 6 3.10 13.01 -1.23
N LEU A 7 2.11 12.63 -0.42
CA LEU A 7 1.20 13.58 0.22
C LEU A 7 1.65 13.83 1.65
N CYS A 8 1.47 15.03 2.16
CA CYS A 8 1.67 15.39 3.56
C CYS A 8 0.31 15.59 4.22
N VAL A 9 0.06 14.86 5.31
CA VAL A 9 -1.09 15.05 6.19
C VAL A 9 -0.57 15.66 7.47
N SER A 10 -0.87 16.95 7.69
CA SER A 10 -0.47 17.73 8.85
C SER A 10 -1.66 18.12 9.72
N GLY A 11 -1.39 18.54 10.96
CA GLY A 11 -2.39 18.99 11.91
C GLY A 11 -2.57 18.06 13.10
N PRO A 12 -3.19 18.56 14.20
CA PRO A 12 -3.27 17.84 15.47
C PRO A 12 -4.07 16.52 15.36
N ASP A 13 -5.01 16.44 14.43
CA ASP A 13 -5.86 15.26 14.26
C ASP A 13 -5.33 14.26 13.22
N ALA A 14 -4.17 14.51 12.58
CA ALA A 14 -3.68 13.70 11.45
C ALA A 14 -3.58 12.20 11.79
N LYS A 15 -2.99 11.85 12.92
CA LYS A 15 -2.80 10.45 13.36
C LYS A 15 -4.15 9.77 13.65
N SER A 16 -5.04 10.42 14.40
CA SER A 16 -6.37 9.89 14.73
C SER A 16 -7.28 9.78 13.51
N PHE A 17 -7.21 10.75 12.61
CA PHE A 17 -7.94 10.75 11.35
C PHE A 17 -7.56 9.55 10.47
N LEU A 18 -6.28 9.37 10.21
CA LEU A 18 -5.81 8.24 9.42
C LEU A 18 -6.08 6.90 10.11
N GLN A 19 -5.94 6.83 11.44
CA GLN A 19 -6.23 5.61 12.21
C GLN A 19 -7.64 5.10 11.99
N ASN A 20 -8.62 5.98 11.80
CA ASN A 20 -10.02 5.59 11.58
C ASN A 20 -10.35 5.24 10.12
N LEU A 21 -9.43 5.45 9.19
CA LEU A 21 -9.68 5.24 7.75
C LEU A 21 -8.93 4.05 7.17
N VAL A 22 -7.66 3.85 7.56
CA VAL A 22 -6.76 2.95 6.87
C VAL A 22 -6.70 1.57 7.51
N THR A 23 -6.31 0.56 6.76
CA THR A 23 -6.34 -0.85 7.19
C THR A 23 -5.30 -1.23 8.23
N ASN A 24 -4.19 -0.49 8.32
CA ASN A 24 -3.12 -0.79 9.28
C ASN A 24 -3.12 0.18 10.46
N ASP A 25 -2.40 -0.19 11.52
CA ASP A 25 -2.34 0.57 12.77
C ASP A 25 -1.34 1.74 12.66
N VAL A 26 -1.87 2.95 12.56
CA VAL A 26 -1.09 4.20 12.45
C VAL A 26 -0.29 4.51 13.72
N THR A 27 -0.65 3.93 14.86
CA THR A 27 0.11 4.09 16.10
C THR A 27 1.49 3.43 16.06
N LYS A 28 1.73 2.53 15.08
CA LYS A 28 3.01 1.84 14.86
C LYS A 28 4.00 2.62 14.01
N LEU A 29 3.67 3.85 13.64
CA LEU A 29 4.55 4.69 12.79
C LEU A 29 5.85 5.12 13.48
N ASP A 30 5.94 5.07 14.81
CA ASP A 30 7.11 5.51 15.57
C ASP A 30 8.42 4.96 14.98
N SER A 31 9.12 5.79 14.20
CA SER A 31 10.36 5.48 13.47
C SER A 31 10.27 4.36 12.41
N ASN A 32 9.06 3.88 12.08
CA ASN A 32 8.81 2.83 11.11
C ASN A 32 7.97 3.34 9.94
N MET A 33 8.04 2.60 8.83
CA MET A 33 7.09 2.71 7.74
C MET A 33 6.06 1.61 7.88
N ILE A 34 4.79 1.91 7.60
CA ILE A 34 3.74 0.89 7.47
C ILE A 34 3.15 0.87 6.05
N TYR A 35 2.81 -0.33 5.58
CA TYR A 35 2.01 -0.53 4.37
C TYR A 35 0.53 -0.61 4.76
N SER A 36 -0.32 0.03 4.00
CA SER A 36 -1.74 0.14 4.32
C SER A 36 -2.59 0.36 3.08
N ALA A 37 -3.90 0.34 3.24
CA ALA A 37 -4.86 0.67 2.19
C ALA A 37 -6.01 1.51 2.72
N LEU A 38 -6.66 2.24 1.80
CA LEU A 38 -7.99 2.80 1.98
C LEU A 38 -8.99 1.88 1.28
N LEU A 39 -10.08 1.57 1.95
CA LEU A 39 -11.16 0.73 1.42
C LEU A 39 -12.44 1.55 1.27
N THR A 40 -13.34 1.04 0.43
CA THR A 40 -14.75 1.46 0.44
C THR A 40 -15.47 0.87 1.64
N PRO A 41 -16.64 1.39 2.04
CA PRO A 41 -17.46 0.77 3.09
C PRO A 41 -17.81 -0.70 2.80
N GLN A 42 -17.83 -1.10 1.53
CA GLN A 42 -18.07 -2.49 1.08
C GLN A 42 -16.79 -3.36 1.12
N GLY A 43 -15.67 -2.85 1.65
CA GLY A 43 -14.41 -3.56 1.79
C GLY A 43 -13.59 -3.72 0.50
N LYS A 44 -13.99 -3.04 -0.58
CA LYS A 44 -13.24 -3.00 -1.84
C LYS A 44 -12.06 -2.04 -1.72
N LEU A 45 -10.97 -2.35 -2.41
CA LEU A 45 -9.78 -1.50 -2.45
C LEU A 45 -10.07 -0.18 -3.16
N VAL A 46 -9.72 0.93 -2.52
CA VAL A 46 -9.60 2.24 -3.20
C VAL A 46 -8.19 2.40 -3.74
N THR A 47 -7.21 2.28 -2.87
CA THR A 47 -5.78 2.27 -3.20
C THR A 47 -4.96 1.78 -2.01
N ASP A 48 -3.73 1.34 -2.28
CA ASP A 48 -2.70 1.00 -1.32
C ASP A 48 -1.61 2.07 -1.28
N PHE A 49 -0.94 2.20 -0.16
CA PHE A 49 0.09 3.22 0.07
C PHE A 49 0.97 2.87 1.27
N PHE A 50 2.05 3.63 1.40
CA PHE A 50 2.87 3.60 2.62
C PHE A 50 2.61 4.85 3.46
N LEU A 51 2.73 4.70 4.77
CA LEU A 51 2.66 5.79 5.72
C LEU A 51 3.98 5.89 6.48
N ILE A 52 4.44 7.12 6.69
CA ILE A 52 5.69 7.42 7.41
C ILE A 52 5.43 8.65 8.29
N GLU A 53 5.89 8.62 9.53
CA GLU A 53 5.89 9.80 10.39
C GLU A 53 7.15 10.61 10.14
N MET A 54 7.01 11.89 9.82
CA MET A 54 8.10 12.82 9.60
C MET A 54 7.89 14.07 10.47
N GLY A 55 8.51 14.08 11.64
CA GLY A 55 8.31 15.12 12.65
C GLY A 55 6.91 15.04 13.26
N LYS A 56 6.05 16.01 12.97
CA LYS A 56 4.65 16.05 13.43
C LYS A 56 3.65 15.64 12.34
N ASP A 57 4.15 15.47 11.12
CA ASP A 57 3.32 15.21 9.95
C ASP A 57 3.41 13.74 9.55
N ILE A 58 2.41 13.26 8.82
CA ILE A 58 2.38 11.91 8.25
C ILE A 58 2.44 12.03 6.74
N LEU A 59 3.44 11.40 6.15
CA LEU A 59 3.55 11.28 4.70
C LEU A 59 2.82 10.04 4.21
N ILE A 60 2.13 10.19 3.07
CA ILE A 60 1.49 9.10 2.33
C ILE A 60 2.19 8.96 0.99
N ASP A 61 2.92 7.85 0.81
CA ASP A 61 3.54 7.49 -0.46
C ASP A 61 2.56 6.61 -1.25
N VAL A 62 1.96 7.16 -2.29
CA VAL A 62 0.91 6.55 -3.11
C VAL A 62 1.28 6.56 -4.59
N GLN A 63 0.74 5.65 -5.40
CA GLN A 63 0.88 5.73 -6.86
C GLN A 63 0.31 7.03 -7.40
N SER A 64 1.05 7.69 -8.29
CA SER A 64 0.64 8.99 -8.87
C SER A 64 -0.69 8.90 -9.60
N LEU A 65 -0.95 7.76 -10.27
CA LEU A 65 -2.20 7.51 -10.99
C LEU A 65 -3.47 7.70 -10.15
N VAL A 66 -3.41 7.38 -8.86
CA VAL A 66 -4.57 7.41 -7.94
C VAL A 66 -4.45 8.47 -6.85
N SER A 67 -3.39 9.27 -6.87
CA SER A 67 -3.12 10.28 -5.84
C SER A 67 -4.25 11.32 -5.71
N ASP A 68 -4.78 11.81 -6.83
CA ASP A 68 -5.87 12.79 -6.84
C ASP A 68 -7.18 12.21 -6.29
N THR A 69 -7.46 10.95 -6.60
CA THR A 69 -8.61 10.23 -6.06
C THR A 69 -8.49 10.08 -4.55
N LEU A 70 -7.30 9.71 -4.07
CA LEU A 70 -7.03 9.59 -2.63
C LEU A 70 -7.21 10.94 -1.93
N VAL A 71 -6.64 12.04 -2.45
CA VAL A 71 -6.78 13.39 -1.88
C VAL A 71 -8.27 13.80 -1.79
N LYS A 72 -9.04 13.57 -2.85
CA LYS A 72 -10.50 13.88 -2.87
C LYS A 72 -11.24 13.10 -1.78
N LEU A 73 -10.98 11.80 -1.63
CA LEU A 73 -11.64 10.97 -0.63
C LEU A 73 -11.22 11.34 0.79
N LEU A 74 -9.93 11.56 1.05
CA LEU A 74 -9.47 12.01 2.36
C LEU A 74 -10.11 13.35 2.75
N ASN A 75 -10.22 14.31 1.81
CA ASN A 75 -10.92 15.57 2.06
C ASN A 75 -12.43 15.38 2.31
N LEU A 76 -13.08 14.41 1.66
CA LEU A 76 -14.46 14.07 1.94
C LEU A 76 -14.65 13.51 3.36
N TYR A 77 -13.72 12.67 3.81
CA TYR A 77 -13.74 12.10 5.16
C TYR A 77 -13.26 13.06 6.26
N LYS A 78 -12.59 14.14 5.90
CA LYS A 78 -12.00 15.10 6.85
C LYS A 78 -13.04 15.70 7.81
N LEU A 79 -14.25 16.01 7.31
CA LEU A 79 -15.34 16.62 8.08
C LEU A 79 -14.85 17.79 8.96
N ARG A 80 -14.76 17.56 10.29
CA ARG A 80 -14.35 18.54 11.30
C ARG A 80 -12.90 18.35 11.80
N ALA A 81 -12.16 17.39 11.26
CA ALA A 81 -10.79 17.14 11.70
C ALA A 81 -9.87 18.32 11.35
N GLU A 82 -9.06 18.73 12.30
CA GLU A 82 -8.08 19.81 12.11
C GLU A 82 -6.81 19.29 11.43
N ILE A 83 -6.91 19.08 10.11
CA ILE A 83 -5.82 18.60 9.28
C ILE A 83 -5.69 19.40 7.98
N SER A 84 -4.50 19.40 7.38
CA SER A 84 -4.27 19.76 5.96
C SER A 84 -3.74 18.55 5.19
N ILE A 85 -4.08 18.45 3.91
CA ILE A 85 -3.62 17.39 3.00
C ILE A 85 -3.07 18.06 1.76
N GLU A 86 -1.77 17.95 1.53
CA GLU A 86 -1.08 18.63 0.44
C GLU A 86 -0.15 17.68 -0.29
N LYS A 87 0.04 17.89 -1.60
CA LYS A 87 1.09 17.22 -2.36
C LYS A 87 2.42 17.87 -2.04
N THR A 88 3.45 17.04 -1.87
CA THR A 88 4.82 17.50 -1.67
C THR A 88 5.62 17.41 -2.97
N ASP A 89 6.78 18.01 -3.01
CA ASP A 89 7.81 17.86 -4.05
C ASP A 89 8.83 16.75 -3.74
N LEU A 90 8.60 15.99 -2.66
CA LEU A 90 9.45 14.87 -2.29
C LEU A 90 9.38 13.76 -3.32
N LYS A 91 10.54 13.24 -3.65
CA LYS A 91 10.72 12.05 -4.50
C LYS A 91 10.93 10.82 -3.64
N VAL A 92 10.45 9.69 -4.15
CA VAL A 92 10.62 8.38 -3.51
C VAL A 92 11.77 7.67 -4.18
N SER A 93 12.88 7.55 -3.48
CA SER A 93 14.04 6.77 -3.91
C SER A 93 13.97 5.36 -3.33
N THR A 94 14.45 4.38 -4.09
CA THR A 94 14.42 2.97 -3.70
C THR A 94 15.71 2.26 -4.07
N GLY A 95 16.08 1.24 -3.31
CA GLY A 95 17.26 0.42 -3.57
C GLY A 95 17.30 -0.84 -2.73
N LEU A 96 18.29 -1.70 -3.01
CA LEU A 96 18.51 -2.96 -2.31
C LEU A 96 19.75 -2.92 -1.42
N ASN A 97 20.76 -2.14 -1.84
CA ASN A 97 22.07 -2.07 -1.18
C ASN A 97 22.23 -0.69 -0.52
N ASN A 98 23.25 -0.02 -0.66
CA ASN A 98 23.62 1.37 -0.27
C ASN A 98 22.51 2.17 0.45
N LYS A 99 21.94 1.59 1.52
CA LYS A 99 20.82 2.15 2.25
C LYS A 99 21.16 3.51 2.84
N PRO A 100 20.48 4.61 2.41
CA PRO A 100 20.71 5.94 2.97
C PRO A 100 20.37 6.01 4.46
N HIS A 101 21.06 6.87 5.19
CA HIS A 101 20.67 7.21 6.56
C HIS A 101 19.23 7.79 6.57
N LYS A 102 18.39 7.39 7.50
CA LYS A 102 16.96 7.74 7.62
C LYS A 102 16.05 7.19 6.52
N SER A 103 16.50 6.18 5.77
CA SER A 103 15.60 5.41 4.91
C SER A 103 14.87 4.33 5.70
N PHE A 104 13.78 3.85 5.14
CA PHE A 104 12.89 2.84 5.72
C PHE A 104 13.00 1.54 4.95
N ASP A 105 12.96 0.41 5.63
CA ASP A 105 12.79 -0.89 4.97
C ASP A 105 11.35 -1.01 4.43
N ASP A 106 11.19 -1.57 3.22
CA ASP A 106 9.85 -1.80 2.67
C ASP A 106 9.12 -2.85 3.54
N PRO A 107 8.02 -2.48 4.20
CA PRO A 107 7.36 -3.35 5.18
C PRO A 107 6.69 -4.57 4.55
N ARG A 108 6.50 -4.58 3.23
CA ARG A 108 5.81 -5.68 2.54
C ARG A 108 6.64 -6.95 2.48
N HIS A 109 7.94 -6.81 2.21
CA HIS A 109 8.84 -7.96 2.11
C HIS A 109 10.31 -7.52 2.15
N PRO A 110 11.22 -8.24 2.84
CA PRO A 110 12.63 -7.86 2.96
C PRO A 110 13.36 -7.70 1.60
N LYS A 111 12.97 -8.46 0.59
CA LYS A 111 13.55 -8.34 -0.76
C LYS A 111 13.14 -7.07 -1.52
N MET A 112 12.22 -6.29 -1.00
CA MET A 112 11.84 -4.99 -1.56
C MET A 112 12.80 -3.86 -1.13
N GLY A 113 13.81 -4.16 -0.33
CA GLY A 113 14.85 -3.24 0.05
C GLY A 113 14.36 -2.05 0.84
N TRP A 114 14.81 -0.87 0.48
CA TRP A 114 14.55 0.36 1.21
C TRP A 114 13.84 1.44 0.38
N ARG A 115 13.20 2.39 1.10
CA ARG A 115 12.60 3.61 0.56
C ARG A 115 13.18 4.83 1.29
N TYR A 116 13.43 5.89 0.54
CA TYR A 116 13.95 7.15 1.06
C TYR A 116 13.22 8.32 0.42
N TYR A 117 12.95 9.36 1.20
CA TYR A 117 12.15 10.50 0.82
C TYR A 117 13.00 11.76 0.89
N SER A 118 13.21 12.41 -0.26
CA SER A 118 14.02 13.63 -0.37
C SER A 118 13.63 14.42 -1.64
N HIS A 119 14.16 15.62 -1.79
CA HIS A 119 13.96 16.42 -2.99
C HIS A 119 14.76 15.90 -4.20
N GLU A 120 15.77 15.07 -3.96
CA GLU A 120 16.60 14.48 -5.01
C GLU A 120 16.31 12.97 -5.13
N ASP A 121 16.31 12.47 -6.37
CA ASP A 121 16.20 11.03 -6.62
C ASP A 121 17.57 10.38 -6.51
N CYS A 122 17.74 9.51 -5.53
CA CYS A 122 18.93 8.69 -5.31
C CYS A 122 18.65 7.19 -5.46
N SER A 123 17.65 6.82 -6.25
CA SER A 123 17.28 5.42 -6.49
C SER A 123 18.45 4.64 -7.10
N GLU A 124 18.63 3.42 -6.63
CA GLU A 124 19.56 2.49 -7.26
C GLU A 124 19.06 2.11 -8.66
N LYS A 125 19.97 2.12 -9.64
CA LYS A 125 19.68 1.79 -11.02
C LYS A 125 19.84 0.28 -11.28
N ASN A 126 19.28 -0.19 -12.40
CA ASN A 126 19.42 -1.57 -12.88
C ASN A 126 18.82 -2.64 -11.94
N ILE A 127 17.82 -2.28 -11.14
CA ILE A 127 17.07 -3.24 -10.34
C ILE A 127 15.79 -3.62 -11.10
N ASP A 128 15.61 -4.91 -11.33
CA ASP A 128 14.37 -5.45 -11.91
C ASP A 128 13.29 -5.60 -10.81
N TRP A 129 12.67 -4.48 -10.45
CA TRP A 129 11.61 -4.43 -9.45
C TRP A 129 10.40 -5.27 -9.83
N GLU A 130 10.12 -5.41 -11.13
CA GLU A 130 9.01 -6.21 -11.63
C GLU A 130 9.22 -7.69 -11.30
N LYS A 131 10.40 -8.20 -11.60
CA LYS A 131 10.78 -9.57 -11.26
C LYS A 131 10.71 -9.81 -9.75
N ILE A 132 11.29 -8.91 -8.95
CA ILE A 132 11.33 -9.07 -7.49
C ILE A 132 9.91 -9.11 -6.91
N ARG A 133 9.00 -8.21 -7.32
CA ARG A 133 7.63 -8.21 -6.81
C ARG A 133 6.85 -9.45 -7.22
N ILE A 134 6.98 -9.90 -8.46
CA ILE A 134 6.31 -11.12 -8.96
C ILE A 134 6.79 -12.35 -8.18
N GLU A 135 8.10 -12.54 -8.06
CA GLU A 135 8.70 -13.68 -7.35
C GLU A 135 8.31 -13.73 -5.86
N ASN A 136 7.86 -12.62 -5.29
CA ASN A 136 7.45 -12.54 -3.89
C ASN A 136 5.95 -12.25 -3.70
N LEU A 137 5.13 -12.44 -4.76
CA LEU A 137 3.68 -12.26 -4.75
C LEU A 137 3.24 -10.89 -4.21
N ILE A 138 3.95 -9.83 -4.58
CA ILE A 138 3.63 -8.46 -4.18
C ILE A 138 2.82 -7.80 -5.30
N PRO A 139 1.51 -7.65 -5.13
CA PRO A 139 0.64 -7.08 -6.16
C PRO A 139 0.84 -5.57 -6.29
N GLU A 140 0.49 -5.04 -7.45
CA GLU A 140 0.56 -3.62 -7.76
C GLU A 140 -0.77 -3.11 -8.28
N PHE A 141 -1.19 -1.93 -7.81
CA PHE A 141 -2.44 -1.31 -8.28
C PHE A 141 -2.35 -0.98 -9.78
N GLY A 142 -3.39 -1.32 -10.52
CA GLY A 142 -3.43 -1.20 -11.97
C GLY A 142 -2.82 -2.40 -12.73
N LYS A 143 -2.33 -3.42 -12.00
CA LYS A 143 -1.89 -4.71 -12.53
C LYS A 143 -2.76 -5.82 -11.93
N GLU A 144 -2.34 -6.40 -10.82
CA GLU A 144 -3.13 -7.42 -10.12
C GLU A 144 -4.22 -6.82 -9.24
N LEU A 145 -4.00 -5.61 -8.71
CA LEU A 145 -4.98 -4.91 -7.86
C LEU A 145 -5.83 -3.93 -8.67
N SER A 146 -7.11 -3.89 -8.35
CA SER A 146 -8.08 -2.95 -8.91
C SER A 146 -9.06 -2.44 -7.84
N SER A 147 -9.96 -1.53 -8.22
CA SER A 147 -11.05 -1.08 -7.36
C SER A 147 -12.06 -2.16 -6.99
N ASP A 148 -12.01 -3.33 -7.63
CA ASP A 148 -12.84 -4.49 -7.32
C ASP A 148 -12.18 -5.50 -6.39
N SER A 149 -10.92 -5.30 -6.03
CA SER A 149 -10.12 -6.22 -5.23
C SER A 149 -10.55 -6.22 -3.76
N TYR A 150 -10.57 -7.39 -3.15
CA TYR A 150 -10.59 -7.56 -1.70
C TYR A 150 -9.17 -7.86 -1.22
N ILE A 151 -8.63 -7.03 -0.33
CA ILE A 151 -7.21 -7.04 0.04
C ILE A 151 -6.68 -8.40 0.55
N LEU A 152 -7.53 -9.20 1.21
CA LEU A 152 -7.11 -10.50 1.73
C LEU A 152 -6.89 -11.54 0.62
N GLU A 153 -7.60 -11.45 -0.50
CA GLU A 153 -7.38 -12.30 -1.67
C GLU A 153 -6.02 -12.01 -2.35
N TYR A 154 -5.44 -10.84 -2.08
CA TYR A 154 -4.15 -10.40 -2.62
C TYR A 154 -3.01 -10.39 -1.59
N GLY A 155 -3.20 -11.12 -0.48
CA GLY A 155 -2.12 -11.38 0.47
C GLY A 155 -1.75 -10.21 1.39
N PHE A 156 -2.59 -9.18 1.56
CA PHE A 156 -2.28 -8.01 2.39
C PHE A 156 -1.93 -8.35 3.85
N GLU A 157 -2.43 -9.45 4.38
CA GLU A 157 -2.03 -9.91 5.71
C GLU A 157 -0.55 -10.33 5.72
N ALA A 158 -0.12 -11.13 4.75
CA ALA A 158 1.28 -11.57 4.62
C ALA A 158 2.22 -10.41 4.26
N LEU A 159 1.69 -9.39 3.58
CA LEU A 159 2.41 -8.17 3.19
C LEU A 159 2.36 -7.09 4.28
N ASN A 160 1.92 -7.42 5.49
CA ASN A 160 1.77 -6.46 6.60
C ASN A 160 0.89 -5.24 6.25
N GLY A 161 -0.08 -5.38 5.35
CA GLY A 161 -0.94 -4.30 4.87
C GLY A 161 -2.24 -4.12 5.67
N VAL A 162 -2.51 -4.97 6.65
CA VAL A 162 -3.70 -4.92 7.50
C VAL A 162 -3.36 -5.33 8.93
N ASP A 163 -3.94 -4.62 9.91
CA ASP A 163 -3.85 -4.99 11.32
C ASP A 163 -5.24 -5.36 11.86
N PHE A 164 -5.42 -6.63 12.23
CA PHE A 164 -6.68 -7.13 12.79
C PHE A 164 -6.86 -6.83 14.29
N LYS A 165 -5.85 -6.28 14.96
CA LYS A 165 -5.89 -5.92 16.38
C LYS A 165 -6.21 -4.44 16.60
N LYS A 166 -6.10 -3.62 15.55
CA LYS A 166 -6.46 -2.20 15.63
C LYS A 166 -7.98 -1.98 15.81
N GLY A 167 -8.36 -0.77 16.16
CA GLY A 167 -9.75 -0.32 16.22
C GLY A 167 -10.44 -0.25 14.85
N CYS A 168 -11.65 0.33 14.84
CA CYS A 168 -12.46 0.42 13.62
C CYS A 168 -11.81 1.25 12.52
N TYR A 169 -12.06 0.85 11.27
CA TYR A 169 -11.70 1.58 10.06
C TYR A 169 -12.72 1.32 8.94
N VAL A 170 -12.68 2.12 7.89
CA VAL A 170 -13.61 2.00 6.75
C VAL A 170 -13.42 0.66 6.04
N GLY A 171 -14.51 -0.12 5.86
CA GLY A 171 -14.49 -1.44 5.20
C GLY A 171 -14.08 -2.61 6.10
N GLN A 172 -13.80 -2.37 7.38
CA GLN A 172 -13.36 -3.41 8.33
C GLN A 172 -14.31 -4.58 8.45
N GLU A 173 -15.63 -4.35 8.46
CA GLU A 173 -16.62 -5.42 8.68
C GLU A 173 -16.46 -6.54 7.64
N VAL A 174 -16.35 -6.18 6.36
CA VAL A 174 -16.17 -7.15 5.28
C VAL A 174 -14.82 -7.84 5.39
N THR A 175 -13.74 -7.09 5.65
CA THR A 175 -12.39 -7.63 5.81
C THR A 175 -12.32 -8.62 6.98
N ALA A 176 -12.88 -8.28 8.13
CA ALA A 176 -12.93 -9.16 9.30
C ALA A 176 -13.78 -10.41 9.05
N ARG A 177 -14.91 -10.27 8.35
CA ARG A 177 -15.75 -11.42 7.95
C ARG A 177 -14.97 -12.38 7.04
N MET A 178 -14.25 -11.85 6.05
CA MET A 178 -13.41 -12.65 5.16
C MET A 178 -12.31 -13.39 5.93
N LYS A 179 -11.68 -12.75 6.92
CA LYS A 179 -10.64 -13.35 7.75
C LYS A 179 -11.17 -14.48 8.64
N HIS A 180 -12.31 -14.28 9.30
CA HIS A 180 -12.75 -15.17 10.39
C HIS A 180 -13.91 -16.10 10.04
N LYS A 181 -14.70 -15.78 9.02
CA LYS A 181 -15.94 -16.52 8.69
C LYS A 181 -15.97 -17.08 7.27
N THR A 182 -14.95 -16.83 6.44
CA THR A 182 -14.95 -17.22 5.04
C THR A 182 -13.64 -17.92 4.69
N THR A 183 -13.71 -19.02 3.97
CA THR A 183 -12.53 -19.58 3.30
C THR A 183 -12.26 -18.76 2.04
N LEU A 184 -11.11 -18.14 1.94
CA LEU A 184 -10.71 -17.43 0.73
C LEU A 184 -10.63 -18.39 -0.44
N ARG A 185 -11.36 -18.09 -1.52
CA ARG A 185 -11.42 -18.92 -2.73
C ARG A 185 -10.50 -18.46 -3.84
N LYS A 186 -9.92 -17.27 -3.68
CA LYS A 186 -8.99 -16.64 -4.62
C LYS A 186 -7.71 -16.25 -3.90
N GLY A 187 -6.62 -16.20 -4.64
CA GLY A 187 -5.33 -15.77 -4.16
C GLY A 187 -4.36 -15.60 -5.34
N LEU A 188 -3.21 -14.99 -5.06
CA LEU A 188 -2.14 -14.87 -6.04
C LEU A 188 -1.36 -16.18 -6.15
N ALA A 189 -0.97 -16.53 -7.36
CA ALA A 189 -0.07 -17.65 -7.63
C ALA A 189 0.94 -17.26 -8.72
N ILE A 190 2.15 -17.80 -8.63
CA ILE A 190 3.16 -17.66 -9.68
C ILE A 190 3.00 -18.79 -10.66
N VAL A 191 2.90 -18.44 -11.94
CA VAL A 191 2.83 -19.41 -13.03
C VAL A 191 4.02 -19.19 -13.96
N ASN A 192 4.76 -20.26 -14.24
CA ASN A 192 5.84 -20.24 -15.22
C ASN A 192 5.30 -20.63 -16.60
N THR A 193 5.48 -19.77 -17.58
CA THR A 193 5.03 -20.00 -18.96
C THR A 193 6.20 -20.09 -19.93
N LYS A 194 6.00 -20.86 -21.02
CA LYS A 194 6.96 -20.92 -22.14
C LYS A 194 6.58 -19.86 -23.16
N GLY A 195 6.91 -18.62 -22.90
CA GLY A 195 6.65 -17.51 -23.81
C GLY A 195 5.77 -16.42 -23.20
N ASN A 196 5.46 -15.41 -24.01
CA ASN A 196 4.68 -14.26 -23.58
C ASN A 196 3.19 -14.64 -23.52
N VAL A 197 2.57 -14.50 -22.37
CA VAL A 197 1.13 -14.74 -22.17
C VAL A 197 0.45 -13.38 -22.09
N PRO A 198 -0.56 -13.10 -22.94
CA PRO A 198 -1.31 -11.85 -22.86
C PRO A 198 -1.96 -11.67 -21.49
N PHE A 199 -2.12 -10.42 -21.08
CA PHE A 199 -2.84 -10.07 -19.87
C PHE A 199 -4.28 -10.63 -19.95
N ASP A 200 -4.86 -11.02 -18.81
CA ASP A 200 -6.19 -11.64 -18.68
C ASP A 200 -6.37 -13.00 -19.42
N THR A 201 -5.30 -13.67 -19.81
CA THR A 201 -5.41 -15.02 -20.36
C THR A 201 -5.85 -16.00 -19.28
N PRO A 202 -7.00 -16.71 -19.45
CA PRO A 202 -7.43 -17.73 -18.51
C PRO A 202 -6.43 -18.89 -18.46
N ILE A 203 -6.01 -19.26 -17.25
CA ILE A 203 -5.14 -20.42 -17.03
C ILE A 203 -5.97 -21.49 -16.33
N HIS A 204 -6.05 -22.65 -16.94
CA HIS A 204 -6.77 -23.79 -16.38
C HIS A 204 -5.78 -24.83 -15.87
N ALA A 205 -5.88 -25.20 -14.60
CA ALA A 205 -5.20 -26.39 -14.10
C ALA A 205 -6.02 -27.63 -14.48
N ASN A 206 -5.34 -28.70 -14.94
CA ASN A 206 -6.03 -29.99 -15.16
C ASN A 206 -6.60 -30.43 -13.81
N ASN A 207 -7.92 -30.57 -13.76
CA ASN A 207 -8.59 -31.16 -12.62
C ASN A 207 -8.09 -32.58 -12.46
N LYS A 208 -7.40 -32.87 -11.36
CA LYS A 208 -7.30 -34.20 -10.79
C LYS A 208 -8.38 -34.37 -9.75
#